data_a65ef3500c4a3994a02eb02e87712558
#
_entry.id   a65ef3500c4a3994a02eb02e87712558
#
_cell.length_a   1.000
_cell.length_b   1.000
_cell.length_c   1.000
_cell.angle_alpha   90.00
_cell.angle_beta   90.00
_cell.angle_gamma   90.00
#
_symmetry.space_group_name_H-M   'P 1'
#
loop_
_entity.id
_entity.type
_entity.pdbx_description
1 polymer ?
#
loop_
_entity_poly.entity_id
_entity_poly.type
_entity_poly.pdbx_seq_one_letter_code
_entity_poly.pdbx_strand_id
1 'polypeptide(L)'
;MSKTKYILFLLFVSLATGSSAVAQEVQPTWESINQRGYPQWFQDAKLGIFVHWGLYSVPSYSAPDGYAEWFYRGLMTGDTIRVKEMEEFNRRWGYLLGDQWSGRLGNSDAVKQKPRPTDLYTLYAQSWHAEHWNPDQWASLFAQSGAKYVILVTKHHDGYCLWRSRYQPNWNSVVTGPHKDIVGMLTESVRNAGLKMGFYYSLTEWTNNLHIWMHDPDSAIGEYVDHYMVPQFKELVGKYKPSLIFTDGEWQNSADQFRATELISWYYNTVGPEAIVNDRWGSGTQHGFKTPEYKGAIDDTVRPWAECRGIGRSFGLNRNEPLENYLTSDSLIRHFVKLVAAGGGLTLNVGPDADGTIPMLQQERLRDLGDWLRVNGEAIYGSRPYRKICESDSTVFYTKQGGNLYAIATHLDGKTLVLKNMPRPGLLSQVKLLGCNKLIVHYYLAGNLYIRLNNLTPEDLLKTKGAWVFRITKYGDQ
;
A
#
# COMPACT_ATOMS: atom_id res chain seq x y z
N MET A 1 -51.01 -65.82 -21.78
CA MET A 1 -49.52 -65.91 -21.88
C MET A 1 -49.03 -64.48 -22.02
N SER A 2 -48.62 -63.86 -20.89
CA SER A 2 -48.10 -62.48 -20.82
C SER A 2 -46.56 -62.53 -20.72
N LYS A 3 -45.92 -61.85 -21.65
CA LYS A 3 -44.41 -61.69 -21.62
C LYS A 3 -44.07 -60.39 -20.95
N THR A 4 -43.55 -60.48 -19.70
CA THR A 4 -43.00 -59.38 -18.94
C THR A 4 -41.59 -59.10 -19.45
N LYS A 5 -41.36 -57.89 -19.98
CA LYS A 5 -39.99 -57.38 -20.34
C LYS A 5 -39.39 -56.69 -19.14
N TYR A 6 -38.26 -57.22 -18.64
CA TYR A 6 -37.41 -56.56 -17.67
C TYR A 6 -36.49 -55.55 -18.39
N ILE A 7 -36.60 -54.25 -18.04
CA ILE A 7 -35.69 -53.22 -18.47
C ILE A 7 -34.64 -53.09 -17.38
N LEU A 8 -33.39 -53.46 -17.73
CA LEU A 8 -32.21 -53.31 -16.85
C LEU A 8 -31.73 -51.85 -16.97
N PHE A 9 -31.87 -51.06 -15.90
CA PHE A 9 -31.30 -49.72 -15.79
C PHE A 9 -29.85 -49.86 -15.26
N LEU A 10 -28.87 -49.70 -16.13
CA LEU A 10 -27.45 -49.56 -15.76
C LEU A 10 -27.20 -48.14 -15.27
N LEU A 11 -27.06 -47.97 -13.94
CA LEU A 11 -26.57 -46.73 -13.35
C LEU A 11 -25.04 -46.66 -13.60
N PHE A 12 -24.63 -45.76 -14.49
CA PHE A 12 -23.24 -45.32 -14.57
C PHE A 12 -22.98 -44.35 -13.43
N VAL A 13 -22.32 -44.80 -12.35
CA VAL A 13 -21.71 -43.95 -11.34
C VAL A 13 -20.37 -43.51 -11.90
N SER A 14 -20.33 -42.28 -12.46
CA SER A 14 -19.06 -41.63 -12.78
C SER A 14 -18.42 -41.19 -11.48
N LEU A 15 -17.41 -41.94 -11.01
CA LEU A 15 -16.46 -41.48 -10.01
C LEU A 15 -15.66 -40.31 -10.62
N ALA A 16 -16.06 -39.09 -10.32
CA ALA A 16 -15.22 -37.92 -10.51
C ALA A 16 -14.06 -38.02 -9.49
N THR A 17 -12.96 -38.61 -9.90
CA THR A 17 -11.69 -38.51 -9.17
C THR A 17 -11.26 -37.04 -9.26
N GLY A 18 -11.61 -36.25 -8.25
CA GLY A 18 -11.07 -34.93 -8.05
C GLY A 18 -9.55 -35.08 -7.83
N SER A 19 -8.79 -34.97 -8.90
CA SER A 19 -7.34 -34.75 -8.78
C SER A 19 -7.17 -33.42 -8.08
N SER A 20 -6.90 -33.44 -6.77
CA SER A 20 -6.32 -32.31 -6.07
C SER A 20 -4.99 -32.05 -6.77
N ALA A 21 -4.94 -31.08 -7.67
CA ALA A 21 -3.68 -30.61 -8.22
C ALA A 21 -2.83 -30.16 -7.02
N VAL A 22 -1.86 -30.97 -6.63
CA VAL A 22 -0.83 -30.54 -5.68
C VAL A 22 -0.18 -29.35 -6.32
N ALA A 23 -0.30 -28.18 -5.69
CA ALA A 23 0.33 -26.98 -6.19
C ALA A 23 1.82 -27.27 -6.39
N GLN A 24 2.30 -27.07 -7.61
CA GLN A 24 3.70 -27.34 -7.92
C GLN A 24 4.58 -26.44 -7.04
N GLU A 25 5.56 -27.03 -6.39
CA GLU A 25 6.52 -26.30 -5.56
C GLU A 25 7.30 -25.29 -6.41
N VAL A 26 7.37 -24.05 -5.95
CA VAL A 26 8.10 -22.98 -6.63
C VAL A 26 9.59 -23.17 -6.37
N GLN A 27 10.38 -23.40 -7.43
CA GLN A 27 11.81 -23.56 -7.35
C GLN A 27 12.52 -22.19 -7.26
N PRO A 28 13.76 -22.11 -6.69
CA PRO A 28 14.50 -20.86 -6.49
C PRO A 28 15.14 -20.37 -7.81
N THR A 29 14.35 -20.25 -8.87
CA THR A 29 14.75 -19.74 -10.17
C THR A 29 13.73 -18.72 -10.66
N TRP A 30 14.17 -17.68 -11.37
CA TRP A 30 13.28 -16.68 -11.94
C TRP A 30 12.23 -17.30 -12.88
N GLU A 31 12.59 -18.34 -13.61
CA GLU A 31 11.67 -19.06 -14.47
C GLU A 31 10.49 -19.65 -13.68
N SER A 32 10.77 -20.45 -12.65
CA SER A 32 9.75 -21.09 -11.81
C SER A 32 8.89 -20.05 -11.08
N ILE A 33 9.52 -19.00 -10.54
CA ILE A 33 8.84 -17.91 -9.86
C ILE A 33 7.88 -17.20 -10.82
N ASN A 34 8.29 -16.91 -12.06
CA ASN A 34 7.45 -16.23 -13.05
C ASN A 34 6.30 -17.10 -13.55
N GLN A 35 6.49 -18.45 -13.66
CA GLN A 35 5.41 -19.37 -14.05
C GLN A 35 4.24 -19.37 -13.05
N ARG A 36 4.47 -19.06 -11.79
CA ARG A 36 3.41 -18.97 -10.78
C ARG A 36 2.42 -17.84 -11.09
N GLY A 37 2.84 -16.76 -11.73
CA GLY A 37 2.04 -15.59 -12.00
C GLY A 37 1.73 -14.78 -10.72
N TYR A 38 0.73 -13.91 -10.82
CA TYR A 38 0.32 -13.01 -9.75
C TYR A 38 -1.09 -13.33 -9.27
N PRO A 39 -1.35 -13.29 -7.94
CA PRO A 39 -2.67 -13.62 -7.41
C PRO A 39 -3.71 -12.58 -7.85
N GLN A 40 -4.87 -13.07 -8.28
CA GLN A 40 -5.99 -12.27 -8.79
C GLN A 40 -6.44 -11.20 -7.79
N TRP A 41 -6.43 -11.55 -6.48
CA TRP A 41 -6.88 -10.62 -5.45
C TRP A 41 -6.14 -9.29 -5.45
N PHE A 42 -4.83 -9.29 -5.77
CA PHE A 42 -4.03 -8.07 -5.79
C PHE A 42 -4.43 -7.16 -6.95
N GLN A 43 -4.64 -7.75 -8.13
CA GLN A 43 -5.09 -7.01 -9.30
C GLN A 43 -6.50 -6.43 -9.12
N ASP A 44 -7.34 -7.09 -8.33
CA ASP A 44 -8.72 -6.69 -8.06
C ASP A 44 -8.84 -5.68 -6.91
N ALA A 45 -7.91 -5.69 -5.98
CA ALA A 45 -7.90 -4.87 -4.77
C ALA A 45 -7.89 -3.37 -5.02
N LYS A 46 -7.06 -2.90 -5.94
CA LYS A 46 -6.85 -1.50 -6.36
C LYS A 46 -6.37 -0.54 -5.27
N LEU A 47 -6.79 -0.71 -4.01
CA LEU A 47 -6.43 0.15 -2.89
C LEU A 47 -5.87 -0.69 -1.74
N GLY A 48 -4.68 -0.30 -1.27
CA GLY A 48 -4.07 -0.73 -0.02
C GLY A 48 -3.67 0.46 0.85
N ILE A 49 -3.48 0.20 2.13
CA ILE A 49 -2.93 1.18 3.07
C ILE A 49 -1.50 0.77 3.41
N PHE A 50 -0.57 1.72 3.35
CA PHE A 50 0.77 1.60 3.88
C PHE A 50 0.84 2.29 5.23
N VAL A 51 1.54 1.73 6.19
CA VAL A 51 1.72 2.31 7.52
C VAL A 51 3.20 2.46 7.81
N HIS A 52 3.70 3.70 7.76
CA HIS A 52 5.04 4.04 8.20
C HIS A 52 4.99 4.51 9.65
N TRP A 53 5.31 3.60 10.57
CA TRP A 53 5.30 3.84 12.01
C TRP A 53 6.47 3.10 12.66
N GLY A 54 7.24 3.81 13.47
CA GLY A 54 8.45 3.30 14.08
C GLY A 54 9.12 4.35 14.96
N LEU A 55 10.41 4.18 15.27
CA LEU A 55 11.14 5.13 16.11
C LEU A 55 11.22 6.53 15.51
N TYR A 56 11.19 6.67 14.20
CA TYR A 56 11.15 7.95 13.51
C TYR A 56 9.84 8.73 13.75
N SER A 57 8.80 8.06 14.25
CA SER A 57 7.56 8.73 14.70
C SER A 57 7.73 9.46 16.02
N VAL A 58 8.80 9.22 16.78
CA VAL A 58 9.09 9.95 18.02
C VAL A 58 9.49 11.39 17.72
N PRO A 59 10.50 11.67 16.88
CA PRO A 59 10.79 13.02 16.43
C PRO A 59 9.71 13.54 15.45
N SER A 60 9.14 12.70 14.60
CA SER A 60 8.18 13.07 13.55
C SER A 60 8.64 14.32 12.77
N TYR A 61 9.89 14.35 12.34
CA TYR A 61 10.51 15.55 11.80
C TYR A 61 11.39 15.28 10.59
N SER A 62 11.28 16.15 9.60
CA SER A 62 12.21 16.31 8.48
C SER A 62 12.12 17.73 7.93
N ALA A 63 12.91 18.07 6.91
CA ALA A 63 12.69 19.27 6.11
C ALA A 63 11.24 19.25 5.54
N PRO A 64 10.65 20.40 5.17
CA PRO A 64 9.27 20.48 4.68
C PRO A 64 8.91 19.49 3.57
N ASP A 65 9.86 19.22 2.67
CA ASP A 65 9.69 18.28 1.55
C ASP A 65 10.45 16.95 1.76
N GLY A 66 10.94 16.70 2.98
CA GLY A 66 11.77 15.54 3.31
C GLY A 66 10.98 14.38 3.92
N TYR A 67 11.61 13.21 3.95
CA TYR A 67 11.09 11.98 4.52
C TYR A 67 11.45 11.87 6.01
N ALA A 68 10.45 11.87 6.89
CA ALA A 68 10.67 11.81 8.33
C ALA A 68 11.22 10.44 8.79
N GLU A 69 10.90 9.37 8.10
CA GLU A 69 11.44 8.04 8.36
C GLU A 69 12.95 7.92 8.09
N TRP A 70 13.55 8.90 7.42
CA TRP A 70 14.99 9.03 7.22
C TRP A 70 15.68 9.87 8.31
N PHE A 71 15.00 10.26 9.37
CA PHE A 71 15.52 11.10 10.43
C PHE A 71 16.85 10.58 11.01
N TYR A 72 16.91 9.28 11.33
CA TYR A 72 18.12 8.66 11.89
C TYR A 72 19.31 8.72 10.93
N ARG A 73 19.06 8.57 9.63
CA ARG A 73 20.11 8.75 8.61
C ARG A 73 20.70 10.16 8.64
N GLY A 74 19.85 11.18 8.78
CA GLY A 74 20.29 12.57 8.93
C GLY A 74 21.19 12.77 10.15
N LEU A 75 20.85 12.16 11.29
CA LEU A 75 21.69 12.19 12.49
C LEU A 75 23.07 11.57 12.25
N MET A 76 23.12 10.41 11.59
CA MET A 76 24.37 9.70 11.31
C MET A 76 25.32 10.46 10.39
N THR A 77 24.79 11.19 9.41
CA THR A 77 25.58 11.98 8.46
C THR A 77 26.05 13.31 9.02
N GLY A 78 25.76 13.59 10.30
CA GLY A 78 26.21 14.80 10.98
C GLY A 78 25.43 16.05 10.58
N ASP A 79 24.18 15.90 10.11
CA ASP A 79 23.28 17.01 9.82
C ASP A 79 22.85 17.71 11.11
N THR A 80 23.82 18.44 11.70
CA THR A 80 23.62 19.21 12.94
C THR A 80 22.59 20.33 12.78
N ILE A 81 22.29 20.72 11.55
CA ILE A 81 21.26 21.73 11.23
C ILE A 81 19.89 21.13 11.54
N ARG A 82 19.61 19.92 11.09
CA ARG A 82 18.35 19.24 11.37
C ARG A 82 18.08 19.04 12.86
N VAL A 83 19.09 18.70 13.64
CA VAL A 83 18.93 18.55 15.09
C VAL A 83 18.55 19.87 15.74
N LYS A 84 19.23 20.96 15.39
CA LYS A 84 18.91 22.30 15.93
C LYS A 84 17.53 22.80 15.49
N GLU A 85 17.18 22.62 14.23
CA GLU A 85 15.88 23.00 13.71
C GLU A 85 14.75 22.19 14.37
N MET A 86 14.96 20.90 14.62
CA MET A 86 14.01 20.06 15.34
C MET A 86 13.89 20.51 16.81
N GLU A 87 14.98 20.79 17.51
CA GLU A 87 14.96 21.30 18.89
C GLU A 87 14.22 22.64 18.97
N GLU A 88 14.43 23.53 17.99
CA GLU A 88 13.73 24.81 17.91
C GLU A 88 12.25 24.63 17.59
N PHE A 89 11.91 23.73 16.66
CA PHE A 89 10.54 23.37 16.33
C PHE A 89 9.82 22.79 17.55
N ASN A 90 10.40 21.84 18.25
CA ASN A 90 9.84 21.24 19.45
C ASN A 90 9.62 22.28 20.57
N ARG A 91 10.56 23.18 20.78
CA ARG A 91 10.44 24.28 21.75
C ARG A 91 9.33 25.27 21.36
N ARG A 92 9.21 25.60 20.08
CA ARG A 92 8.22 26.55 19.58
C ARG A 92 6.77 26.04 19.68
N TRP A 93 6.59 24.73 19.49
CA TRP A 93 5.28 24.11 19.42
C TRP A 93 4.90 23.33 20.68
N GLY A 94 5.72 23.39 21.76
CA GLY A 94 5.43 22.79 23.06
C GLY A 94 5.31 21.25 23.02
N TYR A 95 5.96 20.59 22.09
CA TYR A 95 5.99 19.13 22.06
C TYR A 95 6.82 18.58 23.21
N LEU A 96 6.23 17.63 23.96
CA LEU A 96 6.69 17.07 25.25
C LEU A 96 8.14 16.54 25.28
N LEU A 97 8.77 16.33 24.15
CA LEU A 97 10.19 15.95 24.08
C LEU A 97 11.13 17.11 24.48
N GLY A 98 10.69 18.37 24.36
CA GLY A 98 11.49 19.54 24.72
C GLY A 98 11.79 19.62 26.21
N ASP A 99 10.80 19.44 27.07
CA ASP A 99 10.94 19.66 28.54
C ASP A 99 11.59 18.45 29.24
N GLN A 100 11.33 17.23 28.84
CA GLN A 100 12.02 16.07 29.39
C GLN A 100 13.50 16.02 28.94
N TRP A 101 13.81 16.57 27.77
CA TRP A 101 15.17 16.66 27.25
C TRP A 101 15.98 17.80 27.87
N SER A 102 15.40 19.00 27.94
CA SER A 102 16.06 20.15 28.57
C SER A 102 16.34 19.92 30.06
N GLY A 103 15.46 19.23 30.78
CA GLY A 103 15.64 18.90 32.19
C GLY A 103 16.70 17.83 32.45
N ARG A 104 16.87 16.85 31.57
CA ARG A 104 17.88 15.79 31.71
C ARG A 104 19.24 16.15 31.12
N LEU A 105 19.27 16.96 30.07
CA LEU A 105 20.51 17.43 29.44
C LEU A 105 21.04 18.73 30.06
N GLY A 106 20.20 19.53 30.72
CA GLY A 106 20.53 20.88 31.19
C GLY A 106 21.57 20.97 32.28
N ASN A 107 21.92 19.89 32.99
CA ASN A 107 22.84 19.94 34.14
C ASN A 107 23.88 18.82 34.19
N SER A 108 24.14 18.08 33.13
CA SER A 108 25.20 17.08 33.13
C SER A 108 26.34 17.49 32.18
N ASP A 109 27.57 17.22 32.61
CA ASP A 109 28.78 17.39 31.77
C ASP A 109 28.70 16.58 30.46
N ALA A 110 27.75 15.70 30.32
CA ALA A 110 27.38 14.98 29.08
C ALA A 110 26.86 15.91 27.96
N VAL A 111 26.33 17.11 28.28
CA VAL A 111 25.89 18.10 27.28
C VAL A 111 27.08 18.74 26.55
N LYS A 112 28.26 18.71 27.16
CA LYS A 112 29.51 19.22 26.53
C LYS A 112 30.04 18.26 25.45
N GLN A 113 29.67 17.00 25.49
CA GLN A 113 29.93 16.04 24.41
C GLN A 113 28.62 15.89 23.62
N LYS A 114 28.64 16.27 22.32
CA LYS A 114 27.50 16.03 21.42
C LYS A 114 27.10 14.56 21.54
N PRO A 115 25.82 14.22 21.91
CA PRO A 115 25.40 12.84 21.99
C PRO A 115 25.61 12.17 20.63
N ARG A 116 26.13 10.96 20.63
CA ARG A 116 26.24 10.20 19.39
C ARG A 116 24.82 9.96 18.85
N PRO A 117 24.62 9.92 17.52
CA PRO A 117 23.33 9.66 16.92
C PRO A 117 22.65 8.40 17.47
N THR A 118 23.44 7.36 17.78
CA THR A 118 22.99 6.12 18.40
C THR A 118 22.42 6.32 19.80
N ASP A 119 22.99 7.23 20.60
CA ASP A 119 22.53 7.48 21.97
C ASP A 119 21.16 8.19 21.94
N LEU A 120 20.97 9.14 21.03
CA LEU A 120 19.70 9.83 20.83
C LEU A 120 18.60 8.86 20.40
N TYR A 121 18.90 8.00 19.44
CA TYR A 121 17.92 7.04 18.92
C TYR A 121 17.56 5.97 19.97
N THR A 122 18.50 5.60 20.83
CA THR A 122 18.25 4.76 22.01
C THR A 122 17.28 5.42 22.99
N LEU A 123 17.42 6.73 23.24
CA LEU A 123 16.49 7.48 24.06
C LEU A 123 15.09 7.53 23.45
N TYR A 124 14.98 7.69 22.13
CA TYR A 124 13.69 7.60 21.46
C TYR A 124 13.05 6.22 21.65
N ALA A 125 13.82 5.15 21.50
CA ALA A 125 13.30 3.79 21.73
C ALA A 125 12.78 3.61 23.17
N GLN A 126 13.50 4.16 24.17
CA GLN A 126 13.08 4.10 25.58
C GLN A 126 11.86 4.97 25.90
N SER A 127 11.66 6.07 25.18
CA SER A 127 10.55 7.02 25.41
C SER A 127 9.30 6.70 24.59
N TRP A 128 9.38 5.77 23.66
CA TRP A 128 8.24 5.38 22.82
C TRP A 128 7.34 4.40 23.54
N HIS A 129 6.12 4.78 23.87
CA HIS A 129 5.18 3.95 24.63
C HIS A 129 3.95 3.50 23.83
N ALA A 130 3.60 4.19 22.72
CA ALA A 130 2.42 3.89 21.91
C ALA A 130 1.16 3.74 22.76
N GLU A 131 0.93 4.70 23.67
CA GLU A 131 -0.07 4.64 24.74
C GLU A 131 -1.51 4.70 24.23
N HIS A 132 -1.75 5.38 23.11
CA HIS A 132 -3.07 5.52 22.50
C HIS A 132 -3.29 4.55 21.33
N TRP A 133 -2.29 3.69 21.04
CA TRP A 133 -2.40 2.77 19.92
C TRP A 133 -3.44 1.68 20.17
N ASN A 134 -4.40 1.61 19.25
CA ASN A 134 -5.42 0.57 19.21
C ASN A 134 -5.46 -0.05 17.81
N PRO A 135 -4.98 -1.31 17.64
CA PRO A 135 -4.92 -1.96 16.33
C PRO A 135 -6.28 -2.21 15.70
N ASP A 136 -7.34 -2.43 16.51
CA ASP A 136 -8.70 -2.64 15.98
C ASP A 136 -9.28 -1.35 15.40
N GLN A 137 -9.01 -0.20 16.04
CA GLN A 137 -9.40 1.10 15.53
C GLN A 137 -8.69 1.41 14.19
N TRP A 138 -7.39 1.09 14.09
CA TRP A 138 -6.67 1.23 12.84
C TRP A 138 -7.26 0.34 11.76
N ALA A 139 -7.44 -0.95 12.02
CA ALA A 139 -8.00 -1.91 11.07
C ALA A 139 -9.40 -1.50 10.61
N SER A 140 -10.25 -1.01 11.53
CA SER A 140 -11.57 -0.48 11.21
C SER A 140 -11.50 0.74 10.28
N LEU A 141 -10.63 1.71 10.56
CA LEU A 141 -10.43 2.88 9.71
C LEU A 141 -9.95 2.48 8.29
N PHE A 142 -9.02 1.53 8.21
CA PHE A 142 -8.51 1.03 6.93
C PHE A 142 -9.60 0.29 6.14
N ALA A 143 -10.43 -0.53 6.79
CA ALA A 143 -11.57 -1.16 6.15
C ALA A 143 -12.60 -0.12 5.66
N GLN A 144 -12.89 0.91 6.49
CA GLN A 144 -13.78 2.01 6.12
C GLN A 144 -13.29 2.82 4.93
N SER A 145 -11.97 2.96 4.76
CA SER A 145 -11.39 3.63 3.58
C SER A 145 -11.63 2.89 2.27
N GLY A 146 -12.11 1.64 2.34
CA GLY A 146 -12.32 0.76 1.18
C GLY A 146 -11.06 -0.01 0.78
N ALA A 147 -9.97 0.07 1.52
CA ALA A 147 -8.76 -0.71 1.28
C ALA A 147 -9.05 -2.22 1.34
N LYS A 148 -8.22 -3.00 0.65
CA LYS A 148 -8.30 -4.47 0.60
C LYS A 148 -7.09 -5.14 1.25
N TYR A 149 -6.02 -4.40 1.47
CA TYR A 149 -4.83 -4.86 2.15
C TYR A 149 -4.17 -3.72 2.93
N VAL A 150 -3.36 -4.09 3.90
CA VAL A 150 -2.54 -3.18 4.71
C VAL A 150 -1.10 -3.66 4.64
N ILE A 151 -0.14 -2.76 4.50
CA ILE A 151 1.29 -3.03 4.59
C ILE A 151 1.82 -2.27 5.80
N LEU A 152 2.33 -2.99 6.82
CA LEU A 152 3.02 -2.39 7.96
C LEU A 152 4.52 -2.38 7.70
N VAL A 153 5.20 -1.29 7.96
CA VAL A 153 6.66 -1.25 8.08
C VAL A 153 7.05 -2.03 9.33
N THR A 154 7.49 -3.28 9.14
CA THR A 154 7.87 -4.15 10.27
C THR A 154 9.27 -3.86 10.80
N LYS A 155 10.17 -3.46 9.91
CA LYS A 155 11.52 -2.97 10.17
C LYS A 155 11.93 -2.02 9.05
N HIS A 156 12.25 -0.77 9.39
CA HIS A 156 12.83 0.19 8.45
C HIS A 156 14.37 0.06 8.41
N HIS A 157 15.06 0.94 7.69
CA HIS A 157 16.52 0.92 7.57
C HIS A 157 17.27 1.21 8.90
N ASP A 158 16.57 1.70 9.92
CA ASP A 158 17.09 1.87 11.28
C ASP A 158 17.27 0.56 12.06
N GLY A 159 16.80 -0.55 11.48
CA GLY A 159 16.93 -1.89 12.05
C GLY A 159 16.03 -2.18 13.25
N TYR A 160 15.17 -1.22 13.67
CA TYR A 160 14.26 -1.44 14.80
C TYR A 160 13.09 -2.30 14.38
N CYS A 161 12.94 -3.46 15.04
CA CYS A 161 11.92 -4.45 14.71
C CYS A 161 10.61 -4.18 15.46
N LEU A 162 9.47 -4.19 14.79
CA LEU A 162 8.16 -4.07 15.44
C LEU A 162 7.60 -5.43 15.96
N TRP A 163 8.47 -6.43 16.05
CA TRP A 163 8.20 -7.75 16.63
C TRP A 163 9.42 -8.23 17.41
N ARG A 164 9.24 -9.24 18.26
CA ARG A 164 10.35 -9.86 18.97
C ARG A 164 11.18 -10.71 18.02
N SER A 165 12.29 -10.16 17.53
CA SER A 165 13.26 -10.87 16.71
C SER A 165 14.42 -11.39 17.55
N ARG A 166 14.79 -12.68 17.35
CA ARG A 166 15.99 -13.26 17.97
C ARG A 166 17.29 -12.68 17.38
N TYR A 167 17.20 -12.12 16.17
CA TYR A 167 18.33 -11.48 15.47
C TYR A 167 18.54 -10.02 15.88
N GLN A 168 17.53 -9.41 16.53
CA GLN A 168 17.59 -8.09 17.17
C GLN A 168 17.05 -8.18 18.61
N PRO A 169 17.76 -8.86 19.52
CA PRO A 169 17.22 -9.23 20.83
C PRO A 169 16.88 -8.02 21.72
N ASN A 170 17.59 -6.90 21.55
CA ASN A 170 17.42 -5.70 22.37
C ASN A 170 16.88 -4.49 21.59
N TRP A 171 16.75 -4.59 20.25
CA TRP A 171 16.35 -3.49 19.38
C TRP A 171 15.00 -3.80 18.70
N ASN A 172 13.97 -3.94 19.53
CA ASN A 172 12.62 -4.28 19.07
C ASN A 172 11.53 -3.79 20.03
N SER A 173 10.32 -3.60 19.51
CA SER A 173 9.16 -3.04 20.21
C SER A 173 8.66 -3.87 21.40
N VAL A 174 9.08 -5.12 21.54
CA VAL A 174 8.68 -6.00 22.67
C VAL A 174 9.59 -5.82 23.87
N VAL A 175 10.89 -5.60 23.62
CA VAL A 175 11.90 -5.50 24.69
C VAL A 175 12.18 -4.05 25.06
N THR A 176 12.16 -3.15 24.08
CA THR A 176 12.49 -1.73 24.26
C THR A 176 11.36 -0.88 23.65
N GLY A 177 10.83 0.08 24.38
CA GLY A 177 9.79 0.98 23.89
C GLY A 177 8.38 0.52 24.26
N PRO A 178 7.46 0.29 23.33
CA PRO A 178 6.04 0.03 23.59
C PRO A 178 5.74 -1.25 24.38
N HIS A 179 6.69 -2.17 24.48
CA HIS A 179 6.54 -3.50 25.06
C HIS A 179 5.37 -4.29 24.45
N LYS A 180 5.19 -4.16 23.14
CA LYS A 180 4.10 -4.78 22.36
C LYS A 180 4.65 -5.50 21.12
N ASP A 181 4.07 -6.66 20.80
CA ASP A 181 4.24 -7.29 19.48
C ASP A 181 3.32 -6.61 18.46
N ILE A 182 3.78 -5.45 17.96
CA ILE A 182 2.98 -4.60 17.07
C ILE A 182 2.61 -5.36 15.79
N VAL A 183 3.56 -6.10 15.23
CA VAL A 183 3.32 -6.90 14.02
C VAL A 183 2.22 -7.93 14.26
N GLY A 184 2.30 -8.69 15.36
CA GLY A 184 1.31 -9.71 15.69
C GLY A 184 -0.07 -9.13 15.94
N MET A 185 -0.16 -8.12 16.81
CA MET A 185 -1.42 -7.49 17.18
C MET A 185 -2.13 -6.84 15.98
N LEU A 186 -1.39 -6.07 15.15
CA LEU A 186 -2.00 -5.46 13.97
C LEU A 186 -2.38 -6.50 12.90
N THR A 187 -1.59 -7.57 12.75
CA THR A 187 -1.91 -8.65 11.81
C THR A 187 -3.25 -9.30 12.15
N GLU A 188 -3.49 -9.56 13.42
CA GLU A 188 -4.76 -10.14 13.90
C GLU A 188 -5.93 -9.20 13.61
N SER A 189 -5.83 -7.93 14.02
CA SER A 189 -6.88 -6.93 13.82
C SER A 189 -7.20 -6.68 12.34
N VAL A 190 -6.17 -6.60 11.48
CA VAL A 190 -6.33 -6.41 10.03
C VAL A 190 -7.06 -7.60 9.40
N ARG A 191 -6.70 -8.84 9.78
CA ARG A 191 -7.37 -10.04 9.29
C ARG A 191 -8.80 -10.16 9.79
N ASN A 192 -9.05 -9.82 11.05
CA ASN A 192 -10.39 -9.79 11.64
C ASN A 192 -11.29 -8.75 10.94
N ALA A 193 -10.72 -7.65 10.44
CA ALA A 193 -11.43 -6.67 9.63
C ALA A 193 -11.64 -7.11 8.16
N GLY A 194 -11.26 -8.34 7.79
CA GLY A 194 -11.42 -8.89 6.44
C GLY A 194 -10.40 -8.39 5.42
N LEU A 195 -9.30 -7.78 5.87
CA LEU A 195 -8.24 -7.26 5.02
C LEU A 195 -7.07 -8.23 4.95
N LYS A 196 -6.31 -8.19 3.85
CA LYS A 196 -5.05 -8.93 3.75
C LYS A 196 -3.92 -8.15 4.40
N MET A 197 -3.05 -8.88 5.13
CA MET A 197 -1.91 -8.27 5.81
C MET A 197 -0.64 -8.45 4.98
N GLY A 198 0.05 -7.36 4.74
CA GLY A 198 1.36 -7.29 4.10
C GLY A 198 2.41 -6.69 5.04
N PHE A 199 3.68 -6.99 4.78
CA PHE A 199 4.81 -6.48 5.52
C PHE A 199 5.79 -5.78 4.60
N TYR A 200 6.22 -4.58 5.01
CA TYR A 200 7.44 -3.97 4.51
C TYR A 200 8.61 -4.49 5.35
N TYR A 201 9.69 -4.82 4.68
CA TYR A 201 10.93 -5.27 5.29
C TYR A 201 12.13 -4.64 4.57
N SER A 202 12.93 -3.86 5.31
CA SER A 202 14.19 -3.35 4.78
C SER A 202 15.22 -4.47 4.63
N LEU A 203 15.75 -4.64 3.42
CA LEU A 203 16.80 -5.63 3.14
C LEU A 203 18.14 -5.23 3.79
N THR A 204 18.41 -3.93 3.91
CA THR A 204 19.63 -3.38 4.52
C THR A 204 19.31 -2.53 5.74
N GLU A 205 20.29 -2.33 6.59
CA GLU A 205 20.20 -1.49 7.80
C GLU A 205 21.36 -0.49 7.83
N TRP A 206 21.11 0.70 8.37
CA TRP A 206 22.12 1.75 8.43
C TRP A 206 23.23 1.47 9.43
N THR A 207 22.98 0.68 10.47
CA THR A 207 23.86 0.50 11.64
C THR A 207 24.10 -0.95 12.01
N ASN A 208 23.97 -1.88 11.09
CA ASN A 208 24.27 -3.28 11.39
C ASN A 208 25.78 -3.52 11.42
N ASN A 209 26.29 -4.18 12.48
CA ASN A 209 27.74 -4.43 12.63
C ASN A 209 28.31 -5.36 11.56
N LEU A 210 27.49 -6.19 10.92
CA LEU A 210 27.90 -7.09 9.85
C LEU A 210 27.92 -6.40 8.48
N HIS A 211 27.22 -5.27 8.35
CA HIS A 211 27.15 -4.53 7.10
C HIS A 211 26.87 -3.06 7.40
N ILE A 212 27.87 -2.23 7.19
CA ILE A 212 27.72 -0.77 7.30
C ILE A 212 27.36 -0.24 5.92
N TRP A 213 26.09 0.10 5.75
CA TRP A 213 25.58 0.67 4.52
C TRP A 213 26.43 1.87 4.04
N MET A 214 26.80 1.87 2.76
CA MET A 214 27.63 2.87 2.07
C MET A 214 29.15 2.89 2.39
N HIS A 215 29.72 1.96 3.16
CA HIS A 215 31.15 2.02 3.47
C HIS A 215 31.99 0.91 2.82
N ASP A 216 31.41 -0.24 2.53
CA ASP A 216 32.08 -1.31 1.78
C ASP A 216 31.02 -2.17 1.05
N PRO A 217 30.83 -1.98 -0.25
CA PRO A 217 29.79 -2.69 -0.99
C PRO A 217 30.06 -4.19 -1.17
N ASP A 218 31.30 -4.67 -1.11
CA ASP A 218 31.60 -6.00 -1.66
C ASP A 218 31.96 -7.10 -0.67
N SER A 219 32.54 -6.80 0.50
CA SER A 219 33.11 -7.87 1.35
C SER A 219 32.22 -8.35 2.49
N ALA A 220 31.33 -7.54 3.00
CA ALA A 220 30.56 -7.85 4.20
C ALA A 220 29.08 -8.24 3.96
N ILE A 221 28.55 -8.01 2.75
CA ILE A 221 27.10 -8.24 2.50
C ILE A 221 26.71 -9.72 2.65
N GLY A 222 27.58 -10.66 2.27
CA GLY A 222 27.31 -12.10 2.37
C GLY A 222 27.08 -12.54 3.81
N GLU A 223 27.95 -12.15 4.74
CA GLU A 223 27.79 -12.46 6.15
C GLU A 223 26.50 -11.87 6.73
N TYR A 224 26.19 -10.62 6.40
CA TYR A 224 24.95 -9.98 6.81
C TYR A 224 23.72 -10.72 6.24
N VAL A 225 23.74 -11.04 4.96
CA VAL A 225 22.61 -11.70 4.29
C VAL A 225 22.41 -13.10 4.86
N ASP A 226 23.44 -13.91 4.90
CA ASP A 226 23.31 -15.33 5.23
C ASP A 226 23.09 -15.57 6.74
N HIS A 227 23.66 -14.76 7.62
CA HIS A 227 23.59 -14.96 9.07
C HIS A 227 22.61 -14.03 9.80
N TYR A 228 22.15 -12.97 9.17
CA TYR A 228 21.23 -12.03 9.79
C TYR A 228 19.94 -11.81 8.97
N MET A 229 20.03 -11.29 7.75
CA MET A 229 18.88 -10.86 6.97
C MET A 229 17.95 -12.02 6.56
N VAL A 230 18.50 -13.06 5.94
CA VAL A 230 17.74 -14.25 5.49
C VAL A 230 17.04 -14.95 6.66
N PRO A 231 17.72 -15.30 7.76
CA PRO A 231 17.07 -15.98 8.88
C PRO A 231 16.08 -15.05 9.61
N GLN A 232 16.32 -13.76 9.71
CA GLN A 232 15.36 -12.81 10.30
C GLN A 232 14.11 -12.66 9.42
N PHE A 233 14.26 -12.58 8.10
CA PHE A 233 13.13 -12.58 7.17
C PHE A 233 12.29 -13.86 7.30
N LYS A 234 12.95 -15.02 7.34
CA LYS A 234 12.27 -16.31 7.53
C LYS A 234 11.58 -16.42 8.90
N GLU A 235 12.14 -15.83 9.96
CA GLU A 235 11.49 -15.72 11.28
C GLU A 235 10.19 -14.92 11.19
N LEU A 236 10.24 -13.73 10.62
CA LEU A 236 9.09 -12.83 10.46
C LEU A 236 7.97 -13.48 9.66
N VAL A 237 8.30 -13.96 8.46
CA VAL A 237 7.32 -14.59 7.56
C VAL A 237 6.76 -15.88 8.13
N GLY A 238 7.62 -16.73 8.68
CA GLY A 238 7.20 -18.02 9.27
C GLY A 238 6.23 -17.85 10.43
N LYS A 239 6.43 -16.81 11.25
CA LYS A 239 5.57 -16.53 12.41
C LYS A 239 4.21 -15.94 12.02
N TYR A 240 4.17 -14.99 11.09
CA TYR A 240 2.94 -14.20 10.85
C TYR A 240 2.29 -14.46 9.49
N LYS A 241 2.98 -15.11 8.55
CA LYS A 241 2.47 -15.50 7.22
C LYS A 241 1.72 -14.37 6.48
N PRO A 242 2.39 -13.26 6.15
CA PRO A 242 1.75 -12.17 5.43
C PRO A 242 1.37 -12.57 4.00
N SER A 243 0.28 -12.03 3.47
CA SER A 243 -0.14 -12.24 2.07
C SER A 243 0.70 -11.43 1.07
N LEU A 244 1.39 -10.38 1.53
CA LEU A 244 2.22 -9.52 0.69
C LEU A 244 3.54 -9.19 1.40
N ILE A 245 4.63 -9.21 0.65
CA ILE A 245 5.93 -8.69 1.08
C ILE A 245 6.32 -7.50 0.20
N PHE A 246 6.67 -6.41 0.85
CA PHE A 246 7.23 -5.21 0.24
C PHE A 246 8.65 -5.02 0.78
N THR A 247 9.65 -5.34 -0.02
CA THR A 247 11.06 -5.10 0.32
C THR A 247 11.51 -3.72 -0.11
N ASP A 248 12.57 -3.22 0.52
CA ASP A 248 13.20 -1.93 0.22
C ASP A 248 14.66 -1.94 0.67
N GLY A 249 15.44 -0.91 0.30
CA GLY A 249 16.86 -0.83 0.65
C GLY A 249 17.77 -1.68 -0.24
N GLU A 250 17.29 -2.02 -1.43
CA GLU A 250 17.97 -2.89 -2.39
C GLU A 250 19.06 -2.21 -3.24
N TRP A 251 19.17 -0.90 -3.17
CA TRP A 251 19.79 -0.03 -4.19
C TRP A 251 21.24 -0.33 -4.57
N GLN A 252 22.04 -0.94 -3.67
CA GLN A 252 23.47 -1.12 -3.86
C GLN A 252 23.88 -2.55 -4.25
N ASN A 253 22.97 -3.50 -4.11
CA ASN A 253 23.28 -4.91 -4.26
C ASN A 253 22.38 -5.59 -5.28
N SER A 254 22.83 -6.73 -5.80
CA SER A 254 22.07 -7.54 -6.74
C SER A 254 21.06 -8.45 -6.05
N ALA A 255 20.06 -8.90 -6.81
CA ALA A 255 19.10 -9.89 -6.37
C ALA A 255 19.79 -11.21 -5.90
N ASP A 256 20.88 -11.58 -6.54
CA ASP A 256 21.65 -12.78 -6.16
C ASP A 256 22.35 -12.56 -4.81
N GLN A 257 22.93 -11.39 -4.58
CA GLN A 257 23.55 -11.06 -3.28
C GLN A 257 22.51 -11.10 -2.15
N PHE A 258 21.27 -10.69 -2.39
CA PHE A 258 20.17 -10.77 -1.42
C PHE A 258 19.49 -12.15 -1.36
N ARG A 259 19.95 -13.16 -2.08
CA ARG A 259 19.29 -14.49 -2.14
C ARG A 259 17.81 -14.39 -2.58
N ALA A 260 17.48 -13.46 -3.48
CA ALA A 260 16.11 -13.12 -3.82
C ALA A 260 15.29 -14.32 -4.32
N THR A 261 15.83 -15.12 -5.23
CA THR A 261 15.11 -16.30 -5.75
C THR A 261 14.85 -17.34 -4.67
N GLU A 262 15.80 -17.57 -3.75
CA GLU A 262 15.62 -18.47 -2.60
C GLU A 262 14.53 -17.95 -1.66
N LEU A 263 14.57 -16.66 -1.28
CA LEU A 263 13.61 -16.09 -0.36
C LEU A 263 12.20 -16.01 -0.94
N ILE A 264 12.07 -15.60 -2.21
CA ILE A 264 10.77 -15.50 -2.88
C ILE A 264 10.13 -16.88 -3.06
N SER A 265 10.87 -17.89 -3.53
CA SER A 265 10.35 -19.24 -3.69
C SER A 265 9.96 -19.85 -2.34
N TRP A 266 10.82 -19.71 -1.31
CA TRP A 266 10.51 -20.15 0.05
C TRP A 266 9.27 -19.46 0.62
N TYR A 267 9.13 -18.15 0.43
CA TYR A 267 7.95 -17.39 0.86
C TYR A 267 6.67 -17.90 0.17
N TYR A 268 6.71 -18.10 -1.14
CA TYR A 268 5.58 -18.60 -1.90
C TYR A 268 5.17 -20.01 -1.48
N ASN A 269 6.12 -20.89 -1.21
CA ASN A 269 5.85 -22.25 -0.72
C ASN A 269 5.33 -22.24 0.73
N THR A 270 5.74 -21.26 1.56
CA THR A 270 5.34 -21.15 2.96
C THR A 270 3.93 -20.58 3.12
N VAL A 271 3.57 -19.57 2.32
CA VAL A 271 2.29 -18.84 2.45
C VAL A 271 1.23 -19.36 1.47
N GLY A 272 1.65 -19.83 0.30
CA GLY A 272 0.76 -20.42 -0.70
C GLY A 272 0.25 -19.43 -1.76
N PRO A 273 -0.92 -19.72 -2.38
CA PRO A 273 -1.35 -19.08 -3.61
C PRO A 273 -1.69 -17.58 -3.47
N GLU A 274 -1.95 -17.09 -2.28
CA GLU A 274 -2.24 -15.67 -2.05
C GLU A 274 -1.01 -14.78 -1.93
N ALA A 275 0.19 -15.40 -1.78
CA ALA A 275 1.42 -14.66 -1.56
C ALA A 275 1.84 -13.82 -2.79
N ILE A 276 2.30 -12.59 -2.55
CA ILE A 276 2.84 -11.71 -3.58
C ILE A 276 4.00 -10.89 -3.03
N VAL A 277 4.98 -10.58 -3.87
CA VAL A 277 6.12 -9.70 -3.54
C VAL A 277 6.17 -8.51 -4.50
N ASN A 278 6.78 -7.40 -4.03
CA ASN A 278 7.15 -6.29 -4.91
C ASN A 278 8.43 -6.60 -5.70
N ASP A 279 8.89 -5.66 -6.53
CA ASP A 279 10.05 -5.81 -7.40
C ASP A 279 11.36 -5.22 -6.84
N ARG A 280 11.42 -4.83 -5.56
CA ARG A 280 12.58 -4.23 -4.92
C ARG A 280 13.45 -5.28 -4.20
N TRP A 281 14.14 -6.14 -4.96
CA TRP A 281 14.99 -7.21 -4.41
C TRP A 281 16.46 -7.10 -4.83
N GLY A 282 16.87 -5.97 -5.39
CA GLY A 282 18.20 -5.72 -5.91
C GLY A 282 18.26 -5.67 -7.43
N SER A 283 19.40 -5.27 -7.96
CA SER A 283 19.60 -5.23 -9.40
C SER A 283 19.47 -6.64 -10.01
N GLY A 284 18.85 -6.75 -11.19
CA GLY A 284 18.58 -8.04 -11.82
C GLY A 284 17.29 -8.73 -11.38
N THR A 285 16.47 -8.13 -10.52
CA THR A 285 15.14 -8.66 -10.15
C THR A 285 14.24 -8.80 -11.37
N GLN A 286 13.70 -10.02 -11.58
CA GLN A 286 12.85 -10.33 -12.75
C GLN A 286 11.39 -10.58 -12.41
N HIS A 287 10.99 -10.45 -11.15
CA HIS A 287 9.64 -10.73 -10.66
C HIS A 287 9.17 -9.65 -9.68
N GLY A 288 7.87 -9.69 -9.33
CA GLY A 288 7.25 -8.78 -8.38
C GLY A 288 6.38 -7.71 -9.03
N PHE A 289 5.38 -7.23 -8.28
CA PHE A 289 4.59 -6.09 -8.73
C PHE A 289 5.42 -4.80 -8.65
N LYS A 290 5.20 -3.89 -9.60
CA LYS A 290 5.94 -2.63 -9.63
C LYS A 290 5.39 -1.63 -8.63
N THR A 291 6.31 -0.86 -8.06
CA THR A 291 6.03 0.12 -7.01
C THR A 291 6.53 1.51 -7.39
N PRO A 292 5.93 2.17 -8.40
CA PRO A 292 6.26 3.56 -8.68
C PRO A 292 5.98 4.41 -7.43
N GLU A 293 6.96 5.22 -7.03
CA GLU A 293 6.88 6.06 -5.86
C GLU A 293 6.69 7.52 -6.29
N TYR A 294 5.54 8.12 -5.95
CA TYR A 294 5.14 9.48 -6.36
C TYR A 294 5.22 9.76 -7.88
N LYS A 295 5.22 8.72 -8.70
CA LYS A 295 5.38 8.85 -10.16
C LYS A 295 4.06 8.87 -10.94
N GLY A 296 2.96 8.53 -10.28
CA GLY A 296 1.69 8.35 -10.95
C GLY A 296 1.61 7.06 -11.75
N ALA A 297 0.76 7.06 -12.78
CA ALA A 297 0.56 5.91 -13.65
C ALA A 297 1.82 5.59 -14.48
N ILE A 298 2.12 4.30 -14.59
CA ILE A 298 3.20 3.77 -15.44
C ILE A 298 2.60 2.94 -16.58
N ASP A 299 3.33 2.87 -17.68
CA ASP A 299 2.96 2.02 -18.81
C ASP A 299 3.62 0.64 -18.65
N ASP A 300 3.03 -0.22 -17.83
CA ASP A 300 3.40 -1.63 -17.71
C ASP A 300 2.15 -2.49 -17.78
N THR A 301 2.00 -3.20 -18.90
CA THR A 301 0.87 -4.12 -19.14
C THR A 301 1.20 -5.56 -18.75
N VAL A 302 2.44 -5.87 -18.42
CA VAL A 302 2.92 -7.23 -18.13
C VAL A 302 2.84 -7.56 -16.65
N ARG A 303 3.31 -6.62 -15.80
CA ARG A 303 3.33 -6.82 -14.35
C ARG A 303 2.28 -5.94 -13.67
N PRO A 304 1.57 -6.46 -12.66
CA PRO A 304 0.72 -5.61 -11.84
C PRO A 304 1.56 -4.52 -11.15
N TRP A 305 0.95 -3.40 -10.87
CA TRP A 305 1.62 -2.30 -10.20
C TRP A 305 0.66 -1.53 -9.27
N ALA A 306 1.23 -0.94 -8.24
CA ALA A 306 0.54 0.00 -7.37
C ALA A 306 1.48 1.15 -7.02
N GLU A 307 1.06 2.38 -7.27
CA GLU A 307 1.81 3.53 -6.80
C GLU A 307 1.84 3.53 -5.28
N CYS A 308 3.02 3.72 -4.67
CA CYS A 308 3.14 3.99 -3.25
C CYS A 308 3.42 5.48 -3.03
N ARG A 309 2.61 6.10 -2.15
CA ARG A 309 2.76 7.51 -1.79
C ARG A 309 2.07 7.84 -0.48
N GLY A 310 2.52 8.91 0.18
CA GLY A 310 1.82 9.56 1.27
C GLY A 310 0.59 10.35 0.80
N ILE A 311 -0.28 10.67 1.74
CA ILE A 311 -1.31 11.71 1.57
C ILE A 311 -0.62 13.06 1.42
N GLY A 312 0.44 13.30 2.19
CA GLY A 312 1.44 14.34 1.98
C GLY A 312 2.63 13.83 1.15
N ARG A 313 3.81 14.39 1.37
CA ARG A 313 5.07 14.02 0.70
C ARG A 313 5.93 13.08 1.51
N SER A 314 5.82 13.09 2.85
CA SER A 314 6.54 12.18 3.73
C SER A 314 5.76 10.88 3.95
N PHE A 315 6.47 9.75 4.10
CA PHE A 315 5.83 8.49 4.51
C PHE A 315 5.66 8.48 6.05
N GLY A 316 6.72 8.65 6.84
CA GLY A 316 6.59 8.89 8.26
C GLY A 316 5.96 10.25 8.53
N LEU A 317 5.29 10.41 9.68
CA LEU A 317 4.73 11.71 10.05
C LEU A 317 5.83 12.78 10.10
N ASN A 318 5.66 13.83 9.30
CA ASN A 318 6.53 15.00 9.32
C ASN A 318 5.72 16.21 9.80
N ARG A 319 5.93 16.61 11.06
CA ARG A 319 5.23 17.78 11.65
C ARG A 319 5.64 19.11 11.03
N ASN A 320 6.76 19.14 10.32
CA ASN A 320 7.25 20.32 9.59
C ASN A 320 6.72 20.38 8.14
N GLU A 321 5.92 19.40 7.73
CA GLU A 321 5.33 19.37 6.39
C GLU A 321 4.17 20.38 6.31
N PRO A 322 4.18 21.33 5.35
CA PRO A 322 3.11 22.29 5.19
C PRO A 322 1.83 21.65 4.66
N LEU A 323 0.66 22.20 5.06
CA LEU A 323 -0.64 21.64 4.73
C LEU A 323 -0.94 21.59 3.22
N GLU A 324 -0.37 22.48 2.44
CA GLU A 324 -0.49 22.52 0.98
C GLU A 324 0.14 21.28 0.28
N ASN A 325 1.01 20.55 0.95
CA ASN A 325 1.56 19.31 0.45
C ASN A 325 0.58 18.15 0.55
N TYR A 326 -0.43 18.25 1.41
CA TYR A 326 -1.42 17.19 1.60
C TYR A 326 -2.47 17.25 0.50
N LEU A 327 -2.73 16.12 -0.14
CA LEU A 327 -3.83 15.99 -1.10
C LEU A 327 -5.16 16.32 -0.42
N THR A 328 -5.98 17.15 -1.09
CA THR A 328 -7.40 17.26 -0.75
C THR A 328 -8.12 15.96 -1.09
N SER A 329 -9.29 15.72 -0.51
CA SER A 329 -10.10 14.53 -0.81
C SER A 329 -10.42 14.40 -2.30
N ASP A 330 -10.80 15.51 -2.93
CA ASP A 330 -11.08 15.55 -4.38
C ASP A 330 -9.81 15.22 -5.21
N SER A 331 -8.66 15.76 -4.83
CA SER A 331 -7.38 15.49 -5.52
C SER A 331 -6.95 14.03 -5.35
N LEU A 332 -7.15 13.46 -4.16
CA LEU A 332 -6.85 12.05 -3.88
C LEU A 332 -7.74 11.12 -4.72
N ILE A 333 -9.05 11.37 -4.75
CA ILE A 333 -10.00 10.58 -5.54
C ILE A 333 -9.65 10.65 -7.02
N ARG A 334 -9.39 11.84 -7.56
CA ARG A 334 -9.01 12.01 -8.99
C ARG A 334 -7.69 11.31 -9.31
N HIS A 335 -6.72 11.41 -8.41
CA HIS A 335 -5.45 10.71 -8.58
C HIS A 335 -5.63 9.20 -8.59
N PHE A 336 -6.40 8.65 -7.64
CA PHE A 336 -6.71 7.23 -7.57
C PHE A 336 -7.44 6.71 -8.82
N VAL A 337 -8.45 7.43 -9.31
CA VAL A 337 -9.15 7.11 -10.56
C VAL A 337 -8.19 6.99 -11.74
N LYS A 338 -7.24 7.91 -11.84
CA LYS A 338 -6.20 7.92 -12.88
C LYS A 338 -5.35 6.65 -12.90
N LEU A 339 -4.90 6.23 -11.70
CA LEU A 339 -4.10 5.01 -11.53
C LEU A 339 -4.90 3.77 -11.93
N VAL A 340 -6.15 3.67 -11.47
CA VAL A 340 -7.01 2.51 -11.75
C VAL A 340 -7.36 2.42 -13.23
N ALA A 341 -7.66 3.53 -13.89
CA ALA A 341 -7.93 3.56 -15.33
C ALA A 341 -6.72 3.13 -16.15
N ALA A 342 -5.50 3.43 -15.70
CA ALA A 342 -4.26 2.98 -16.30
C ALA A 342 -3.89 1.53 -15.97
N GLY A 343 -4.69 0.82 -15.18
CA GLY A 343 -4.51 -0.60 -14.87
C GLY A 343 -3.82 -0.91 -13.54
N GLY A 344 -3.36 0.10 -12.82
CA GLY A 344 -2.71 -0.05 -11.53
C GLY A 344 -3.62 0.06 -10.32
N GLY A 345 -2.99 0.27 -9.19
CA GLY A 345 -3.60 0.53 -7.91
C GLY A 345 -2.87 1.63 -7.14
N LEU A 346 -3.34 1.88 -5.93
CA LEU A 346 -2.75 2.81 -4.98
C LEU A 346 -2.47 2.10 -3.65
N THR A 347 -1.25 2.22 -3.16
CA THR A 347 -0.88 1.89 -1.79
C THR A 347 -0.68 3.22 -1.05
N LEU A 348 -1.76 3.70 -0.43
CA LEU A 348 -1.82 5.02 0.21
C LEU A 348 -1.25 4.95 1.62
N ASN A 349 -0.24 5.76 1.89
CA ASN A 349 0.45 5.73 3.17
C ASN A 349 -0.17 6.66 4.21
N VAL A 350 -0.17 6.18 5.45
CA VAL A 350 -0.39 6.97 6.67
C VAL A 350 0.86 6.91 7.55
N GLY A 351 1.17 8.03 8.19
CA GLY A 351 2.22 8.16 9.20
C GLY A 351 1.61 8.46 10.57
N PRO A 352 1.43 7.45 11.43
CA PRO A 352 0.96 7.68 12.79
C PRO A 352 1.97 8.43 13.66
N ASP A 353 1.46 9.16 14.65
CA ASP A 353 2.27 9.75 15.73
C ASP A 353 2.87 8.65 16.64
N ALA A 354 3.86 9.00 17.44
CA ALA A 354 4.49 8.08 18.37
C ALA A 354 3.50 7.46 19.37
N ASP A 355 2.47 8.18 19.78
CA ASP A 355 1.44 7.66 20.68
C ASP A 355 0.50 6.62 20.05
N GLY A 356 0.57 6.43 18.71
CA GLY A 356 -0.27 5.53 17.94
C GLY A 356 -1.51 6.19 17.33
N THR A 357 -1.64 7.51 17.40
CA THR A 357 -2.74 8.23 16.77
C THR A 357 -2.42 8.50 15.30
N ILE A 358 -3.31 8.11 14.38
CA ILE A 358 -3.25 8.55 12.99
C ILE A 358 -3.72 10.01 12.94
N PRO A 359 -2.98 10.95 12.35
CA PRO A 359 -3.37 12.36 12.29
C PRO A 359 -4.78 12.57 11.72
N MET A 360 -5.54 13.48 12.30
CA MET A 360 -6.96 13.72 11.94
C MET A 360 -7.14 13.97 10.45
N LEU A 361 -6.27 14.77 9.84
CA LEU A 361 -6.30 15.05 8.41
C LEU A 361 -6.18 13.77 7.57
N GLN A 362 -5.28 12.86 7.95
CA GLN A 362 -5.11 11.60 7.24
C GLN A 362 -6.34 10.69 7.42
N GLN A 363 -6.91 10.63 8.64
CA GLN A 363 -8.15 9.88 8.89
C GLN A 363 -9.31 10.41 8.04
N GLU A 364 -9.46 11.74 7.92
CA GLU A 364 -10.48 12.39 7.09
C GLU A 364 -10.34 11.98 5.63
N ARG A 365 -9.13 12.04 5.06
CA ARG A 365 -8.87 11.63 3.66
C ARG A 365 -9.22 10.16 3.42
N LEU A 366 -8.91 9.29 4.39
CA LEU A 366 -9.28 7.88 4.29
C LEU A 366 -10.80 7.67 4.30
N ARG A 367 -11.53 8.36 5.19
CA ARG A 367 -13.00 8.28 5.24
C ARG A 367 -13.64 8.81 3.98
N ASP A 368 -13.20 9.97 3.48
CA ASP A 368 -13.74 10.59 2.26
C ASP A 368 -13.55 9.67 1.04
N LEU A 369 -12.37 9.04 0.92
CA LEU A 369 -12.11 8.05 -0.13
C LEU A 369 -13.03 6.84 0.02
N GLY A 370 -13.23 6.36 1.25
CA GLY A 370 -14.13 5.25 1.56
C GLY A 370 -15.59 5.56 1.24
N ASP A 371 -16.05 6.76 1.55
CA ASP A 371 -17.40 7.22 1.24
C ASP A 371 -17.62 7.26 -0.27
N TRP A 372 -16.66 7.75 -1.03
CA TRP A 372 -16.71 7.72 -2.48
C TRP A 372 -16.71 6.29 -3.04
N LEU A 373 -15.88 5.41 -2.50
CA LEU A 373 -15.76 4.00 -2.93
C LEU A 373 -17.00 3.17 -2.57
N ARG A 374 -17.70 3.50 -1.50
CA ARG A 374 -18.98 2.82 -1.13
C ARG A 374 -20.03 2.98 -2.22
N VAL A 375 -20.02 4.11 -2.94
CA VAL A 375 -20.93 4.38 -4.05
C VAL A 375 -20.36 3.88 -5.38
N ASN A 376 -19.07 4.07 -5.62
CA ASN A 376 -18.45 3.92 -6.93
C ASN A 376 -17.54 2.68 -7.07
N GLY A 377 -17.46 1.84 -6.03
CA GLY A 377 -16.55 0.71 -5.96
C GLY A 377 -16.72 -0.32 -7.09
N GLU A 378 -17.92 -0.45 -7.68
CA GLU A 378 -18.14 -1.34 -8.83
C GLU A 378 -17.35 -0.94 -10.08
N ALA A 379 -16.98 0.33 -10.21
CA ALA A 379 -16.14 0.81 -11.31
C ALA A 379 -14.64 0.63 -11.04
N ILE A 380 -14.29 0.29 -9.80
CA ILE A 380 -12.90 0.27 -9.29
C ILE A 380 -12.44 -1.17 -9.03
N TYR A 381 -13.06 -1.85 -8.06
CA TYR A 381 -12.63 -3.20 -7.66
C TYR A 381 -12.88 -4.20 -8.77
N GLY A 382 -11.90 -5.05 -9.06
CA GLY A 382 -11.99 -6.05 -10.13
C GLY A 382 -12.02 -5.47 -11.54
N SER A 383 -12.00 -4.14 -11.69
CA SER A 383 -11.99 -3.50 -13.01
C SER A 383 -10.67 -3.69 -13.75
N ARG A 384 -10.72 -3.51 -15.06
CA ARG A 384 -9.56 -3.53 -15.96
C ARG A 384 -9.57 -2.28 -16.83
N PRO A 385 -8.41 -1.88 -17.38
CA PRO A 385 -8.35 -0.78 -18.32
C PRO A 385 -9.26 -1.01 -19.52
N TYR A 386 -9.87 0.05 -19.98
CA TYR A 386 -10.50 0.07 -21.27
C TYR A 386 -9.44 0.43 -22.36
N ARG A 387 -9.66 0.07 -23.62
CA ARG A 387 -8.76 0.37 -24.73
C ARG A 387 -8.40 1.87 -24.87
N LYS A 388 -9.28 2.74 -24.39
CA LYS A 388 -9.07 4.18 -24.24
C LYS A 388 -9.04 4.47 -22.74
N ILE A 389 -7.88 4.90 -22.22
CA ILE A 389 -7.68 5.14 -20.80
C ILE A 389 -8.42 6.40 -20.35
N CYS A 390 -8.35 7.49 -21.14
CA CYS A 390 -9.01 8.77 -20.82
C CYS A 390 -9.36 9.57 -22.07
N GLU A 391 -10.15 10.63 -21.89
CA GLU A 391 -10.31 11.69 -22.90
C GLU A 391 -9.01 12.50 -23.05
N SER A 392 -8.83 13.15 -24.20
CA SER A 392 -7.62 13.92 -24.53
C SER A 392 -7.31 15.06 -23.55
N ASP A 393 -8.34 15.60 -22.89
CA ASP A 393 -8.26 16.64 -21.87
C ASP A 393 -8.12 16.09 -20.44
N SER A 394 -8.05 14.75 -20.29
CA SER A 394 -7.97 14.05 -19.00
C SER A 394 -9.10 14.39 -18.03
N THR A 395 -10.28 14.76 -18.54
CA THR A 395 -11.47 15.05 -17.71
C THR A 395 -12.33 13.83 -17.46
N VAL A 396 -12.22 12.78 -18.31
CA VAL A 396 -12.94 11.51 -18.18
C VAL A 396 -11.98 10.35 -18.32
N PHE A 397 -12.02 9.42 -17.38
CA PHE A 397 -11.25 8.18 -17.36
C PHE A 397 -12.17 6.97 -17.55
N TYR A 398 -11.60 5.85 -18.01
CA TYR A 398 -12.40 4.68 -18.36
C TYR A 398 -11.89 3.42 -17.67
N THR A 399 -12.82 2.64 -17.13
CA THR A 399 -12.61 1.27 -16.68
C THR A 399 -13.68 0.35 -17.26
N LYS A 400 -13.42 -0.97 -17.28
CA LYS A 400 -14.40 -1.96 -17.69
C LYS A 400 -14.50 -3.10 -16.70
N GLN A 401 -15.73 -3.65 -16.55
CA GLN A 401 -16.00 -4.83 -15.74
C GLN A 401 -17.35 -5.45 -16.10
N GLY A 402 -17.40 -6.77 -16.21
CA GLY A 402 -18.67 -7.51 -16.39
C GLY A 402 -19.51 -7.06 -17.60
N GLY A 403 -18.87 -6.72 -18.73
CA GLY A 403 -19.55 -6.23 -19.92
C GLY A 403 -20.06 -4.77 -19.81
N ASN A 404 -19.68 -4.05 -18.76
CA ASN A 404 -19.99 -2.64 -18.58
C ASN A 404 -18.74 -1.77 -18.80
N LEU A 405 -18.97 -0.60 -19.38
CA LEU A 405 -18.01 0.49 -19.42
C LEU A 405 -18.36 1.51 -18.32
N TYR A 406 -17.37 1.98 -17.61
CA TYR A 406 -17.50 3.06 -16.64
C TYR A 406 -16.74 4.26 -17.14
N ALA A 407 -17.47 5.36 -17.37
CA ALA A 407 -16.90 6.66 -17.67
C ALA A 407 -16.84 7.48 -16.36
N ILE A 408 -15.64 7.75 -15.90
CA ILE A 408 -15.39 8.42 -14.62
C ILE A 408 -14.99 9.86 -14.90
N ALA A 409 -15.92 10.78 -14.74
CA ALA A 409 -15.70 12.21 -14.98
C ALA A 409 -15.12 12.86 -13.73
N THR A 410 -13.94 13.45 -13.85
CA THR A 410 -13.29 14.23 -12.77
C THR A 410 -13.68 15.70 -12.81
N HIS A 411 -14.38 16.11 -13.86
CA HIS A 411 -14.94 17.43 -14.06
C HIS A 411 -16.24 17.31 -14.87
N LEU A 412 -17.26 18.08 -14.50
CA LEU A 412 -18.53 18.15 -15.21
C LEU A 412 -18.86 19.59 -15.51
N ASP A 413 -18.87 19.93 -16.80
CA ASP A 413 -19.27 21.24 -17.29
C ASP A 413 -20.55 21.13 -18.13
N GLY A 414 -21.45 22.06 -17.90
CA GLY A 414 -22.65 22.22 -18.70
C GLY A 414 -23.68 21.11 -18.51
N LYS A 415 -24.50 20.88 -19.54
CA LYS A 415 -25.69 20.00 -19.50
C LYS A 415 -25.49 18.66 -20.21
N THR A 416 -24.31 18.41 -20.77
CA THR A 416 -24.03 17.21 -21.56
C THR A 416 -22.57 16.82 -21.43
N LEU A 417 -22.34 15.57 -20.97
CA LEU A 417 -21.03 14.94 -21.02
C LEU A 417 -20.85 14.26 -22.37
N VAL A 418 -19.75 14.53 -23.06
CA VAL A 418 -19.44 13.99 -24.39
C VAL A 418 -18.26 13.04 -24.29
N LEU A 419 -18.49 11.77 -24.61
CA LEU A 419 -17.45 10.76 -24.72
C LEU A 419 -17.09 10.62 -26.21
N LYS A 420 -15.86 11.05 -26.58
CA LYS A 420 -15.44 11.17 -27.97
C LYS A 420 -14.87 9.85 -28.51
N ASN A 421 -15.03 9.62 -29.81
CA ASN A 421 -14.48 8.45 -30.50
C ASN A 421 -14.81 7.12 -29.81
N MET A 422 -16.07 6.95 -29.46
CA MET A 422 -16.58 5.76 -28.79
C MET A 422 -17.30 4.84 -29.79
N PRO A 423 -17.23 3.51 -29.62
CA PRO A 423 -18.10 2.61 -30.37
C PRO A 423 -19.57 2.91 -30.10
N ARG A 424 -20.42 2.52 -31.04
CA ARG A 424 -21.85 2.67 -30.85
C ARG A 424 -22.35 1.71 -29.74
N PRO A 425 -23.06 2.21 -28.70
CA PRO A 425 -23.66 1.35 -27.68
C PRO A 425 -24.65 0.38 -28.31
N GLY A 426 -24.84 -0.80 -27.69
CA GLY A 426 -25.89 -1.73 -28.07
C GLY A 426 -27.29 -1.12 -27.91
N LEU A 427 -28.26 -1.64 -28.65
CA LEU A 427 -29.66 -1.13 -28.64
C LEU A 427 -30.33 -1.07 -27.25
N LEU A 428 -29.87 -1.94 -26.32
CA LEU A 428 -30.41 -2.02 -24.96
C LEU A 428 -29.42 -1.46 -23.90
N SER A 429 -28.42 -0.71 -24.34
CA SER A 429 -27.49 -0.05 -23.40
C SER A 429 -28.23 1.02 -22.61
N GLN A 430 -27.91 1.08 -21.31
CA GLN A 430 -28.44 2.09 -20.40
C GLN A 430 -27.27 2.85 -19.77
N VAL A 431 -27.47 4.14 -19.53
CA VAL A 431 -26.53 4.97 -18.79
C VAL A 431 -27.14 5.31 -17.42
N LYS A 432 -26.34 5.11 -16.35
CA LYS A 432 -26.70 5.46 -14.97
C LYS A 432 -25.53 6.16 -14.30
N LEU A 433 -25.81 7.22 -13.57
CA LEU A 433 -24.87 7.77 -12.59
C LEU A 433 -24.90 6.88 -11.34
N LEU A 434 -23.75 6.37 -10.89
CA LEU A 434 -23.70 5.60 -9.64
C LEU A 434 -24.13 6.47 -8.46
N GLY A 435 -24.83 5.88 -7.49
CA GLY A 435 -25.45 6.60 -6.37
C GLY A 435 -26.75 7.34 -6.72
N CYS A 436 -27.19 7.30 -7.99
CA CYS A 436 -28.44 7.91 -8.45
C CYS A 436 -29.35 6.87 -9.10
N ASN A 437 -30.65 6.89 -8.75
CA ASN A 437 -31.64 5.97 -9.31
C ASN A 437 -32.25 6.47 -10.63
N LYS A 438 -31.92 7.65 -11.10
CA LYS A 438 -32.43 8.25 -12.31
C LYS A 438 -31.84 7.61 -13.56
N LEU A 439 -32.66 7.29 -14.56
CA LEU A 439 -32.20 6.95 -15.90
C LEU A 439 -31.69 8.22 -16.60
N ILE A 440 -30.52 8.11 -17.24
CA ILE A 440 -29.91 9.22 -17.94
C ILE A 440 -30.11 9.05 -19.43
N VAL A 441 -30.71 10.06 -20.06
CA VAL A 441 -30.88 10.11 -21.51
C VAL A 441 -29.53 10.21 -22.19
N HIS A 442 -29.27 9.37 -23.15
CA HIS A 442 -28.08 9.40 -23.97
C HIS A 442 -28.41 9.16 -25.45
N TYR A 443 -27.52 9.60 -26.31
CA TYR A 443 -27.63 9.34 -27.77
C TYR A 443 -26.23 9.24 -28.37
N TYR A 444 -26.14 8.58 -29.50
CA TYR A 444 -24.90 8.40 -30.25
C TYR A 444 -24.97 9.13 -31.58
N LEU A 445 -24.00 9.98 -31.87
CA LEU A 445 -23.91 10.75 -33.07
C LEU A 445 -22.44 10.94 -33.51
N ALA A 446 -22.16 10.69 -34.78
CA ALA A 446 -20.86 10.96 -35.42
C ALA A 446 -19.65 10.43 -34.59
N GLY A 447 -19.72 9.19 -34.11
CA GLY A 447 -18.62 8.58 -33.34
C GLY A 447 -18.55 8.98 -31.87
N ASN A 448 -19.48 9.77 -31.36
CA ASN A 448 -19.48 10.24 -29.98
C ASN A 448 -20.74 9.78 -29.22
N LEU A 449 -20.58 9.47 -27.94
CA LEU A 449 -21.69 9.20 -27.04
C LEU A 449 -21.96 10.45 -26.20
N TYR A 450 -23.18 10.95 -26.28
CA TYR A 450 -23.66 12.14 -25.56
C TYR A 450 -24.53 11.70 -24.39
N ILE A 451 -24.18 12.10 -23.18
CA ILE A 451 -24.88 11.81 -21.93
C ILE A 451 -25.50 13.10 -21.39
N ARG A 452 -26.85 13.17 -21.36
CA ARG A 452 -27.60 14.36 -20.92
C ARG A 452 -27.67 14.42 -19.40
N LEU A 453 -27.21 15.54 -18.81
CA LEU A 453 -27.16 15.76 -17.36
C LEU A 453 -28.36 16.57 -16.83
N ASN A 454 -29.29 16.98 -17.70
CA ASN A 454 -30.37 17.92 -17.38
C ASN A 454 -31.33 17.44 -16.29
N ASN A 455 -31.45 16.13 -16.07
CA ASN A 455 -32.32 15.53 -15.05
C ASN A 455 -31.62 15.27 -13.72
N LEU A 456 -30.32 15.56 -13.64
CA LEU A 456 -29.55 15.47 -12.40
C LEU A 456 -29.67 16.77 -11.61
N THR A 457 -29.92 16.65 -10.33
CA THR A 457 -29.95 17.78 -9.39
C THR A 457 -28.56 17.95 -8.74
N PRO A 458 -28.26 19.12 -8.14
CA PRO A 458 -27.05 19.29 -7.34
C PRO A 458 -26.90 18.23 -6.24
N GLU A 459 -28.01 17.79 -5.63
CA GLU A 459 -28.00 16.74 -4.62
C GLU A 459 -27.55 15.37 -5.19
N ASP A 460 -27.98 15.00 -6.43
CA ASP A 460 -27.52 13.79 -7.08
C ASP A 460 -26.01 13.82 -7.30
N LEU A 461 -25.45 14.98 -7.64
CA LEU A 461 -24.02 15.17 -7.90
C LEU A 461 -23.18 15.24 -6.61
N LEU A 462 -23.73 15.73 -5.50
CA LEU A 462 -23.02 15.82 -4.22
C LEU A 462 -22.74 14.45 -3.60
N LYS A 463 -23.55 13.44 -3.90
CA LYS A 463 -23.37 12.07 -3.38
C LYS A 463 -22.04 11.40 -3.80
N THR A 464 -21.43 11.90 -4.86
CA THR A 464 -20.19 11.35 -5.44
C THR A 464 -19.19 12.45 -5.74
N LYS A 465 -19.06 13.41 -4.80
CA LYS A 465 -18.13 14.53 -4.93
C LYS A 465 -16.70 14.00 -5.18
N GLY A 466 -15.95 14.71 -6.00
CA GLY A 466 -14.57 14.38 -6.39
C GLY A 466 -14.48 13.75 -7.78
N ALA A 467 -15.33 12.74 -8.10
CA ALA A 467 -15.47 12.18 -9.44
C ALA A 467 -16.83 11.47 -9.60
N TRP A 468 -17.45 11.60 -10.78
CA TRP A 468 -18.77 11.08 -11.10
C TRP A 468 -18.67 9.89 -12.05
N VAL A 469 -19.25 8.77 -11.66
CA VAL A 469 -19.12 7.51 -12.42
C VAL A 469 -20.41 7.21 -13.18
N PHE A 470 -20.32 7.21 -14.50
CA PHE A 470 -21.41 6.83 -15.40
C PHE A 470 -21.20 5.38 -15.86
N ARG A 471 -22.05 4.46 -15.39
CA ARG A 471 -22.09 3.09 -15.88
C ARG A 471 -22.85 3.01 -17.19
N ILE A 472 -22.23 2.47 -18.22
CA ILE A 472 -22.83 2.19 -19.53
C ILE A 472 -22.89 0.68 -19.69
N THR A 473 -24.11 0.12 -19.70
CA THR A 473 -24.30 -1.34 -19.74
C THR A 473 -24.12 -1.90 -21.14
N LYS A 474 -23.74 -3.19 -21.26
CA LYS A 474 -23.58 -3.90 -22.53
C LYS A 474 -22.65 -3.19 -23.52
N TYR A 475 -21.51 -2.75 -23.02
CA TYR A 475 -20.57 -1.93 -23.77
C TYR A 475 -19.10 -2.45 -23.77
N GLY A 476 -18.77 -3.38 -22.89
CA GLY A 476 -17.39 -3.71 -22.56
C GLY A 476 -16.60 -4.58 -23.55
N ASP A 477 -17.26 -5.25 -24.49
CA ASP A 477 -16.66 -6.32 -25.30
C ASP A 477 -16.62 -6.01 -26.81
N GLN A 478 -16.74 -4.75 -27.19
CA GLN A 478 -16.64 -4.30 -28.61
C GLN A 478 -15.31 -3.63 -28.92
#